data_424168bcb03d83ca00a5dd69a55223e8
#
_entry.id   424168bcb03d83ca00a5dd69a55223e8
#
_cell.length_a   1.000
_cell.length_b   1.000
_cell.length_c   1.000
_cell.angle_alpha   90.00
_cell.angle_beta   90.00
_cell.angle_gamma   90.00
#
_symmetry.space_group_name_H-M   'P 1'
#
loop_
_entity.id
_entity.type
_entity.pdbx_description
1 polymer ?
#
loop_
_entity_poly.entity_id
_entity_poly.type
_entity_poly.pdbx_seq_one_letter_code
_entity_poly.pdbx_strand_id
1 'polypeptide(L)'
;MDHVNRQFHAPAPDRLWLSDFTYVATWAGFVYVAFVIDAYARRIVGWRASRTAHASFVLDALEQALHERRPLHRGGLIHHSDRGAQYVSIKYTERLAQAGVEPSVGSVGDSYDNALAETINGLYKAEVIHRRGPWRSFEAVEFATLEWVDWFNNRRLLEPIGNVPPAEAEAAYYASRQPSAMAA
;
A
#
# COMPACT_ATOMS: atom_id res chain seq x y z
N MET A 1 -14.18 -20.24 14.62
CA MET A 1 -14.94 -20.09 13.36
C MET A 1 -14.31 -18.99 12.58
N ASP A 2 -13.70 -19.34 11.48
CA ASP A 2 -13.05 -18.40 10.56
C ASP A 2 -14.17 -17.71 9.75
N HIS A 3 -14.54 -16.51 10.17
CA HIS A 3 -15.57 -15.72 9.49
C HIS A 3 -15.01 -14.86 8.37
N VAL A 4 -13.73 -14.99 8.05
CA VAL A 4 -13.13 -14.33 6.90
C VAL A 4 -13.24 -15.29 5.72
N ASN A 5 -14.36 -15.21 5.08
CA ASN A 5 -14.53 -15.84 3.78
C ASN A 5 -13.38 -15.37 2.88
N ARG A 6 -12.63 -16.30 2.35
CA ARG A 6 -11.33 -16.18 1.66
C ARG A 6 -11.28 -15.27 0.43
N GLN A 7 -12.19 -14.33 0.34
CA GLN A 7 -12.26 -13.28 -0.66
C GLN A 7 -12.31 -11.94 0.04
N PHE A 8 -11.16 -11.50 0.57
CA PHE A 8 -11.09 -10.19 1.16
C PHE A 8 -11.10 -9.13 0.04
N HIS A 9 -12.32 -8.78 -0.37
CA HIS A 9 -12.54 -7.60 -1.19
C HIS A 9 -12.97 -6.47 -0.26
N ALA A 10 -12.13 -5.48 -0.10
CA ALA A 10 -12.56 -4.23 0.52
C ALA A 10 -13.76 -3.70 -0.28
N PRO A 11 -14.87 -3.31 0.36
CA PRO A 11 -16.08 -2.91 -0.36
C PRO A 11 -15.96 -1.56 -1.05
N ALA A 12 -14.96 -0.78 -0.70
CA ALA A 12 -14.73 0.57 -1.20
C ALA A 12 -13.27 0.97 -1.00
N PRO A 13 -12.80 2.00 -1.73
CA PRO A 13 -11.51 2.63 -1.41
C PRO A 13 -11.50 3.17 0.02
N ASP A 14 -10.31 3.22 0.61
CA ASP A 14 -10.08 3.72 1.98
C ASP A 14 -10.85 2.98 3.08
N ARG A 15 -11.03 1.67 2.90
CA ARG A 15 -11.60 0.78 3.93
C ARG A 15 -10.57 -0.14 4.54
N LEU A 16 -9.63 -0.61 3.73
CA LEU A 16 -8.53 -1.45 4.18
C LEU A 16 -7.24 -1.03 3.48
N TRP A 17 -6.27 -0.62 4.26
CA TRP A 17 -4.90 -0.42 3.81
C TRP A 17 -4.00 -1.52 4.33
N LEU A 18 -3.12 -1.99 3.48
CA LEU A 18 -2.09 -2.97 3.80
C LEU A 18 -0.74 -2.30 3.74
N SER A 19 0.11 -2.58 4.70
CA SER A 19 1.46 -2.05 4.74
C SER A 19 2.47 -3.17 4.78
N ASP A 20 3.52 -3.03 3.98
CA ASP A 20 4.64 -3.95 3.94
C ASP A 20 5.91 -3.23 3.52
N PHE A 21 7.06 -3.84 3.77
CA PHE A 21 8.32 -3.30 3.33
C PHE A 21 9.24 -4.37 2.77
N THR A 22 10.18 -3.95 1.95
CA THR A 22 11.24 -4.80 1.43
C THR A 22 12.58 -4.07 1.51
N TYR A 23 13.65 -4.78 1.22
CA TYR A 23 14.96 -4.18 1.14
C TYR A 23 15.63 -4.51 -0.19
N VAL A 24 16.51 -3.61 -0.62
CA VAL A 24 17.23 -3.67 -1.87
C VAL A 24 18.71 -3.54 -1.58
N ALA A 25 19.52 -4.48 -2.06
CA ALA A 25 20.97 -4.37 -1.96
C ALA A 25 21.49 -3.37 -2.99
N THR A 26 22.28 -2.42 -2.55
CA THR A 26 23.01 -1.49 -3.42
C THR A 26 24.51 -1.56 -3.14
N TRP A 27 25.32 -0.95 -3.99
CA TRP A 27 26.76 -0.85 -3.76
C TRP A 27 27.10 0.01 -2.53
N ALA A 28 26.16 0.86 -2.10
CA ALA A 28 26.31 1.74 -0.94
C ALA A 28 25.57 1.23 0.32
N GLY A 29 25.18 -0.04 0.35
CA GLY A 29 24.42 -0.65 1.45
C GLY A 29 22.98 -0.94 1.09
N PHE A 30 22.19 -1.37 2.08
CA PHE A 30 20.79 -1.67 1.87
C PHE A 30 19.93 -0.40 1.80
N VAL A 31 18.93 -0.45 0.93
CA VAL A 31 17.83 0.52 0.87
C VAL A 31 16.55 -0.21 1.28
N TYR A 32 15.78 0.38 2.16
CA TYR A 32 14.49 -0.14 2.61
C TYR A 32 13.37 0.63 1.94
N VAL A 33 12.36 -0.07 1.46
CA VAL A 33 11.22 0.53 0.77
C VAL A 33 9.93 0.04 1.40
N ALA A 34 9.11 0.96 1.88
CA ALA A 34 7.80 0.68 2.44
C ALA A 34 6.70 1.09 1.47
N PHE A 35 5.65 0.30 1.41
CA PHE A 35 4.44 0.58 0.65
C PHE A 35 3.22 0.53 1.56
N VAL A 36 2.29 1.44 1.32
CA VAL A 36 0.92 1.37 1.84
C VAL A 36 -0.01 1.20 0.64
N ILE A 37 -0.83 0.17 0.69
CA ILE A 37 -1.63 -0.30 -0.44
C ILE A 37 -3.09 -0.29 -0.04
N ASP A 38 -3.94 0.35 -0.86
CA ASP A 38 -5.39 0.25 -0.73
C ASP A 38 -5.86 -1.09 -1.31
N ALA A 39 -6.50 -1.91 -0.50
CA ALA A 39 -6.90 -3.25 -0.89
C ALA A 39 -8.04 -3.28 -1.90
N TYR A 40 -8.81 -2.19 -2.06
CA TYR A 40 -9.92 -2.16 -3.01
C TYR A 40 -9.44 -2.30 -4.46
N ALA A 41 -8.61 -1.36 -4.88
CA ALA A 41 -8.10 -1.31 -6.26
C ALA A 41 -6.61 -1.63 -6.36
N ARG A 42 -5.96 -2.03 -5.26
CA ARG A 42 -4.52 -2.29 -5.18
C ARG A 42 -3.66 -1.07 -5.46
N ARG A 43 -4.23 0.11 -5.33
CA ARG A 43 -3.50 1.35 -5.50
C ARG A 43 -2.47 1.53 -4.40
N ILE A 44 -1.25 1.90 -4.77
CA ILE A 44 -0.22 2.29 -3.83
C ILE A 44 -0.51 3.73 -3.41
N VAL A 45 -0.93 3.91 -2.17
CA VAL A 45 -1.36 5.21 -1.64
C VAL A 45 -0.28 5.94 -0.86
N GLY A 46 0.77 5.23 -0.49
CA GLY A 46 1.95 5.80 0.15
C GLY A 46 3.16 4.91 -0.03
N TRP A 47 4.33 5.51 -0.08
CA TRP A 47 5.58 4.78 -0.14
C TRP A 47 6.75 5.62 0.37
N ARG A 48 7.80 4.97 0.82
CA ARG A 48 9.02 5.63 1.27
C ARG A 48 10.23 4.75 1.06
N ALA A 49 11.32 5.30 0.54
CA ALA A 49 12.63 4.69 0.53
C ALA A 49 13.48 5.26 1.67
N SER A 50 14.28 4.42 2.32
CA SER A 50 15.13 4.82 3.44
C SER A 50 16.46 4.09 3.42
N ARG A 51 17.50 4.78 3.88
CA ARG A 51 18.82 4.17 4.10
C ARG A 51 18.89 3.33 5.37
N THR A 52 17.92 3.47 6.25
CA THR A 52 17.90 2.81 7.55
C THR A 52 16.60 2.05 7.76
N ALA A 53 16.66 0.96 8.53
CA ALA A 53 15.50 0.14 8.88
C ALA A 53 14.72 0.66 10.10
N HIS A 54 14.87 1.93 10.45
CA HIS A 54 14.10 2.52 11.54
C HIS A 54 12.62 2.62 11.19
N ALA A 55 11.76 2.39 12.17
CA ALA A 55 10.30 2.43 11.99
C ALA A 55 9.77 3.76 11.42
N SER A 56 10.58 4.82 11.48
CA SER A 56 10.21 6.14 10.94
C SER A 56 9.91 6.14 9.44
N PHE A 57 10.59 5.32 8.64
CA PHE A 57 10.33 5.31 7.19
C PHE A 57 8.96 4.71 6.86
N VAL A 58 8.51 3.77 7.66
CA VAL A 58 7.17 3.18 7.54
C VAL A 58 6.11 4.20 7.94
N LEU A 59 6.39 4.96 9.01
CA LEU A 59 5.52 6.05 9.43
C LEU A 59 5.43 7.14 8.36
N ASP A 60 6.53 7.47 7.69
CA ASP A 60 6.54 8.43 6.59
C ASP A 60 5.68 7.97 5.42
N ALA A 61 5.70 6.68 5.08
CA ALA A 61 4.82 6.12 4.06
C ALA A 61 3.34 6.23 4.46
N LEU A 62 3.03 5.97 5.72
CA LEU A 62 1.68 6.14 6.27
C LEU A 62 1.24 7.60 6.23
N GLU A 63 2.10 8.55 6.62
CA GLU A 63 1.81 9.98 6.57
C GLU A 63 1.51 10.44 5.15
N GLN A 64 2.27 9.97 4.17
CA GLN A 64 2.00 10.26 2.76
C GLN A 64 0.61 9.74 2.35
N ALA A 65 0.26 8.52 2.74
CA ALA A 65 -1.05 7.94 2.43
C ALA A 65 -2.19 8.75 3.08
N LEU A 66 -2.03 9.13 4.34
CA LEU A 66 -3.03 9.94 5.06
C LEU A 66 -3.20 11.32 4.43
N HIS A 67 -2.10 11.94 4.00
CA HIS A 67 -2.13 13.25 3.35
C HIS A 67 -2.80 13.18 1.97
N GLU A 68 -2.44 12.22 1.15
CA GLU A 68 -2.98 12.04 -0.20
C GLU A 68 -4.46 11.67 -0.20
N ARG A 69 -4.84 10.78 0.70
CA ARG A 69 -6.18 10.23 0.72
C ARG A 69 -7.15 11.02 1.57
N ARG A 70 -6.66 11.71 2.59
CA ARG A 70 -7.48 12.47 3.55
C ARG A 70 -8.76 11.72 3.87
N PRO A 71 -8.68 10.53 4.50
CA PRO A 71 -9.86 9.70 4.71
C PRO A 71 -10.92 10.48 5.48
N LEU A 72 -11.96 10.90 4.77
CA LEU A 72 -13.01 11.77 5.27
C LEU A 72 -13.97 11.03 6.20
N HIS A 73 -13.86 9.70 6.22
CA HIS A 73 -14.71 8.88 7.05
C HIS A 73 -14.06 8.67 8.40
N ARG A 74 -14.59 9.31 9.39
CA ARG A 74 -14.23 9.05 10.78
C ARG A 74 -14.67 7.64 11.15
N GLY A 75 -13.73 6.74 11.16
CA GLY A 75 -13.95 5.32 11.36
C GLY A 75 -14.19 4.55 10.05
N GLY A 76 -13.95 3.25 10.08
CA GLY A 76 -14.15 2.34 8.94
C GLY A 76 -12.89 2.09 8.09
N LEU A 77 -11.81 2.84 8.26
CA LEU A 77 -10.53 2.49 7.66
C LEU A 77 -9.73 1.63 8.62
N ILE A 78 -9.35 0.46 8.14
CA ILE A 78 -8.49 -0.49 8.86
C ILE A 78 -7.12 -0.48 8.19
N HIS A 79 -6.07 -0.40 8.98
CA HIS A 79 -4.69 -0.54 8.52
C HIS A 79 -4.12 -1.85 9.05
N HIS A 80 -3.80 -2.75 8.14
CA HIS A 80 -3.26 -4.06 8.45
C HIS A 80 -1.76 -4.11 8.18
N SER A 81 -1.00 -4.66 9.12
CA SER A 81 0.43 -4.92 8.98
C SER A 81 0.78 -6.31 9.47
N ASP A 82 1.87 -6.88 8.95
CA ASP A 82 2.35 -8.18 9.39
C ASP A 82 2.96 -8.14 10.79
N ARG A 83 2.78 -9.22 11.54
CA ARG A 83 3.27 -9.39 12.91
C ARG A 83 4.79 -9.28 13.07
N GLY A 84 5.54 -9.63 12.07
CA GLY A 84 7.01 -9.58 12.08
C GLY A 84 7.57 -8.20 11.75
N ALA A 85 6.73 -7.27 11.37
CA ALA A 85 7.16 -5.96 10.97
C ALA A 85 7.41 -5.08 12.19
N GLN A 86 8.47 -4.28 12.14
CA GLN A 86 8.79 -3.26 13.15
C GLN A 86 7.75 -2.12 13.18
N TYR A 87 6.56 -2.39 12.64
CA TYR A 87 5.46 -1.45 12.49
C TYR A 87 4.78 -1.11 13.79
N VAL A 88 5.00 -1.90 14.84
CA VAL A 88 4.35 -1.70 16.14
C VAL A 88 5.23 -0.81 17.00
N SER A 89 5.63 0.35 16.47
CA SER A 89 6.15 1.39 17.34
C SER A 89 4.96 2.12 17.99
N ILE A 90 5.16 2.62 19.19
CA ILE A 90 4.18 3.42 19.91
C ILE A 90 3.75 4.63 19.05
N LYS A 91 4.70 5.28 18.38
CA LYS A 91 4.44 6.42 17.48
C LYS A 91 3.52 6.05 16.31
N TYR A 92 3.73 4.89 15.71
CA TYR A 92 2.92 4.41 14.60
C TYR A 92 1.48 4.16 15.03
N THR A 93 1.30 3.46 16.14
CA THR A 93 -0.01 3.17 16.72
C THR A 93 -0.74 4.44 17.16
N GLU A 94 -0.03 5.37 17.79
CA GLU A 94 -0.58 6.68 18.16
C GLU A 94 -1.04 7.47 16.93
N ARG A 95 -0.25 7.44 15.86
CA ARG A 95 -0.61 8.15 14.62
C ARG A 95 -1.86 7.59 13.97
N LEU A 96 -2.01 6.27 13.93
CA LEU A 96 -3.24 5.62 13.46
C LEU A 96 -4.45 6.07 14.29
N ALA A 97 -4.32 6.06 15.60
CA ALA A 97 -5.40 6.50 16.51
C ALA A 97 -5.79 7.96 16.27
N GLN A 98 -4.81 8.86 16.10
CA GLN A 98 -5.06 10.28 15.81
C GLN A 98 -5.79 10.47 14.47
N ALA A 99 -5.51 9.64 13.49
CA ALA A 99 -6.16 9.69 12.18
C ALA A 99 -7.53 8.99 12.15
N GLY A 100 -7.93 8.34 13.25
CA GLY A 100 -9.17 7.56 13.30
C GLY A 100 -9.09 6.25 12.51
N VAL A 101 -7.89 5.73 12.31
CA VAL A 101 -7.64 4.48 11.60
C VAL A 101 -7.50 3.34 12.59
N GLU A 102 -8.24 2.27 12.39
CA GLU A 102 -8.18 1.08 13.24
C GLU A 102 -6.97 0.22 12.88
N PRO A 103 -6.04 -0.04 13.83
CA PRO A 103 -4.93 -0.94 13.57
C PRO A 103 -5.38 -2.40 13.59
N SER A 104 -4.88 -3.18 12.64
CA SER A 104 -4.99 -4.62 12.63
C SER A 104 -3.60 -5.22 12.48
N VAL A 105 -3.22 -6.10 13.39
CA VAL A 105 -1.98 -6.86 13.29
C VAL A 105 -2.33 -8.29 12.92
N GLY A 106 -1.68 -8.82 11.89
CA GLY A 106 -1.91 -10.16 11.38
C GLY A 106 -1.83 -11.21 12.47
N SER A 107 -2.89 -11.98 12.64
CA SER A 107 -2.84 -13.23 13.39
C SER A 107 -2.24 -14.33 12.51
N VAL A 108 -1.82 -15.42 13.14
CA VAL A 108 -1.25 -16.60 12.47
C VAL A 108 -2.21 -17.27 11.45
N GLY A 109 -3.26 -16.62 11.03
CA GLY A 109 -4.24 -17.12 10.07
C GLY A 109 -4.59 -16.16 8.95
N ASP A 110 -4.07 -14.91 8.99
CA ASP A 110 -4.41 -13.89 8.01
C ASP A 110 -3.48 -13.91 6.79
N SER A 111 -3.34 -15.10 6.20
CA SER A 111 -2.44 -15.31 5.05
C SER A 111 -2.85 -14.56 3.80
N TYR A 112 -4.11 -14.11 3.69
CA TYR A 112 -4.62 -13.43 2.49
C TYR A 112 -4.26 -11.96 2.42
N ASP A 113 -4.32 -11.24 3.53
CA ASP A 113 -3.94 -9.84 3.59
C ASP A 113 -2.45 -9.69 3.34
N ASN A 114 -1.67 -10.60 3.92
CA ASN A 114 -0.25 -10.69 3.66
C ASN A 114 0.04 -11.08 2.20
N ALA A 115 -0.77 -11.96 1.61
CA ALA A 115 -0.60 -12.39 0.21
C ALA A 115 -0.73 -11.24 -0.80
N LEU A 116 -1.64 -10.29 -0.58
CA LEU A 116 -1.74 -9.13 -1.46
C LEU A 116 -0.51 -8.22 -1.35
N ALA A 117 -0.07 -7.93 -0.13
CA ALA A 117 1.14 -7.14 0.10
C ALA A 117 2.39 -7.84 -0.47
N GLU A 118 2.51 -9.15 -0.28
CA GLU A 118 3.59 -9.96 -0.86
C GLU A 118 3.55 -9.96 -2.38
N THR A 119 2.36 -10.01 -2.98
CA THR A 119 2.19 -9.95 -4.44
C THR A 119 2.72 -8.63 -4.99
N ILE A 120 2.38 -7.52 -4.38
CA ILE A 120 2.85 -6.19 -4.84
C ILE A 120 4.34 -6.03 -4.63
N ASN A 121 4.88 -6.48 -3.50
CA ASN A 121 6.32 -6.53 -3.28
C ASN A 121 7.02 -7.44 -4.31
N GLY A 122 6.42 -8.56 -4.65
CA GLY A 122 6.94 -9.47 -5.69
C GLY A 122 6.98 -8.81 -7.07
N LEU A 123 5.95 -8.08 -7.44
CA LEU A 123 5.91 -7.31 -8.69
C LEU A 123 6.97 -6.20 -8.70
N TYR A 124 7.12 -5.49 -7.60
CA TYR A 124 8.16 -4.48 -7.46
C TYR A 124 9.56 -5.07 -7.64
N LYS A 125 9.85 -6.17 -6.96
CA LYS A 125 11.12 -6.87 -7.08
C LYS A 125 11.38 -7.34 -8.51
N ALA A 126 10.40 -7.95 -9.15
CA ALA A 126 10.54 -8.48 -10.52
C ALA A 126 10.66 -7.37 -11.56
N GLU A 127 9.83 -6.35 -11.48
CA GLU A 127 9.70 -5.31 -12.51
C GLU A 127 10.71 -4.19 -12.37
N VAL A 128 11.21 -3.93 -11.16
CA VAL A 128 12.17 -2.86 -10.88
C VAL A 128 13.51 -3.44 -10.45
N ILE A 129 13.54 -4.12 -9.32
CA ILE A 129 14.79 -4.43 -8.63
C ILE A 129 15.66 -5.41 -9.43
N HIS A 130 15.09 -6.53 -9.86
CA HIS A 130 15.83 -7.54 -10.64
C HIS A 130 16.03 -7.15 -12.09
N ARG A 131 15.09 -6.43 -12.67
CA ARG A 131 15.13 -6.06 -14.09
C ARG A 131 16.10 -4.92 -14.39
N ARG A 132 16.22 -3.96 -13.47
CA ARG A 132 16.97 -2.72 -13.66
C ARG A 132 18.26 -2.64 -12.85
N GLY A 133 18.59 -3.66 -12.07
CA GLY A 133 19.83 -3.75 -11.31
C GLY A 133 21.06 -4.04 -12.18
N PRO A 134 22.26 -3.98 -11.62
CA PRO A 134 22.59 -3.70 -10.22
C PRO A 134 22.38 -2.24 -9.83
N TRP A 135 22.10 -2.02 -8.54
CA TRP A 135 21.79 -0.69 -7.98
C TRP A 135 23.05 -0.04 -7.38
N ARG A 136 23.33 1.18 -7.80
CA ARG A 136 24.51 1.92 -7.35
C ARG A 136 24.29 2.68 -6.06
N SER A 137 23.10 3.26 -5.89
CA SER A 137 22.83 4.23 -4.84
C SER A 137 21.39 4.19 -4.37
N PHE A 138 21.15 4.79 -3.22
CA PHE A 138 19.82 5.08 -2.69
C PHE A 138 18.98 5.88 -3.69
N GLU A 139 19.53 6.94 -4.25
CA GLU A 139 18.83 7.85 -5.16
C GLU A 139 18.35 7.12 -6.43
N ALA A 140 19.13 6.18 -6.94
CA ALA A 140 18.74 5.37 -8.09
C ALA A 140 17.52 4.49 -7.78
N VAL A 141 17.49 3.88 -6.60
CA VAL A 141 16.34 3.08 -6.14
C VAL A 141 15.12 3.96 -5.90
N GLU A 142 15.29 5.08 -5.23
CA GLU A 142 14.19 6.00 -4.94
C GLU A 142 13.54 6.54 -6.22
N PHE A 143 14.34 6.97 -7.18
CA PHE A 143 13.83 7.49 -8.45
C PHE A 143 13.09 6.40 -9.25
N ALA A 144 13.66 5.21 -9.34
CA ALA A 144 13.02 4.09 -10.04
C ALA A 144 11.71 3.66 -9.35
N THR A 145 11.65 3.74 -8.04
CA THR A 145 10.44 3.45 -7.27
C THR A 145 9.36 4.48 -7.52
N LEU A 146 9.73 5.77 -7.55
CA LEU A 146 8.81 6.85 -7.90
C LEU A 146 8.16 6.62 -9.26
N GLU A 147 8.97 6.31 -10.27
CA GLU A 147 8.48 6.02 -11.62
C GLU A 147 7.57 4.80 -11.65
N TRP A 148 7.95 3.75 -10.95
CA TRP A 148 7.19 2.50 -10.95
C TRP A 148 5.85 2.65 -10.24
N VAL A 149 5.79 3.35 -9.12
CA VAL A 149 4.54 3.62 -8.39
C VAL A 149 3.57 4.42 -9.26
N ASP A 150 4.05 5.44 -9.94
CA ASP A 150 3.22 6.23 -10.87
C ASP A 150 2.68 5.37 -12.00
N TRP A 151 3.55 4.58 -12.63
CA TRP A 151 3.15 3.67 -13.70
C TRP A 151 2.19 2.59 -13.20
N PHE A 152 2.47 1.99 -12.05
CA PHE A 152 1.63 0.96 -11.45
C PHE A 152 0.22 1.46 -11.19
N ASN A 153 0.09 2.63 -10.60
CA ASN A 153 -1.20 3.19 -10.25
C ASN A 153 -2.02 3.65 -11.46
N ASN A 154 -1.36 4.17 -12.49
CA ASN A 154 -2.04 4.89 -13.57
C ASN A 154 -2.05 4.15 -14.90
N ARG A 155 -1.20 3.15 -15.09
CA ARG A 155 -1.04 2.48 -16.40
C ARG A 155 -1.02 0.96 -16.34
N ARG A 156 -0.57 0.38 -15.23
CA ARG A 156 -0.47 -1.07 -15.12
C ARG A 156 -1.86 -1.72 -15.12
N LEU A 157 -2.09 -2.62 -16.07
CA LEU A 157 -3.32 -3.41 -16.12
C LEU A 157 -3.25 -4.56 -15.12
N LEU A 158 -4.23 -4.65 -14.23
CA LEU A 158 -4.33 -5.71 -13.23
C LEU A 158 -5.58 -6.55 -13.50
N GLU A 159 -5.37 -7.83 -13.78
CA GLU A 159 -6.46 -8.76 -14.06
C GLU A 159 -7.50 -8.82 -12.92
N PRO A 160 -7.11 -8.93 -11.64
CA PRO A 160 -8.08 -9.05 -10.56
C PRO A 160 -9.06 -7.88 -10.38
N ILE A 161 -8.76 -6.74 -10.95
CA ILE A 161 -9.64 -5.55 -10.91
C ILE A 161 -10.22 -5.21 -12.27
N GLY A 162 -10.21 -6.15 -13.21
CA GLY A 162 -10.85 -6.01 -14.51
C GLY A 162 -9.93 -5.56 -15.65
N ASN A 163 -8.63 -5.83 -15.58
CA ASN A 163 -7.62 -5.42 -16.56
C ASN A 163 -7.55 -3.90 -16.78
N VAL A 164 -7.67 -3.17 -15.72
CA VAL A 164 -7.53 -1.71 -15.69
C VAL A 164 -6.47 -1.31 -14.65
N PRO A 165 -5.92 -0.10 -14.74
CA PRO A 165 -5.03 0.39 -13.70
C PRO A 165 -5.76 0.68 -12.37
N PRO A 166 -5.06 0.59 -11.24
CA PRO A 166 -5.64 0.88 -9.93
C PRO A 166 -6.40 2.21 -9.84
N ALA A 167 -5.83 3.28 -10.36
CA ALA A 167 -6.47 4.60 -10.33
C ALA A 167 -7.78 4.64 -11.14
N GLU A 168 -7.82 3.91 -12.25
CA GLU A 168 -9.02 3.80 -13.10
C GLU A 168 -10.12 2.99 -12.41
N ALA A 169 -9.77 1.91 -11.73
CA ALA A 169 -10.73 1.13 -10.94
C ALA A 169 -11.35 1.96 -9.81
N GLU A 170 -10.56 2.80 -9.13
CA GLU A 170 -11.09 3.72 -8.13
C GLU A 170 -12.00 4.78 -8.75
N ALA A 171 -11.59 5.37 -9.86
CA ALA A 171 -12.41 6.37 -10.56
C ALA A 171 -13.76 5.80 -10.98
N ALA A 172 -13.78 4.56 -11.45
CA ALA A 172 -15.02 3.84 -11.79
C ALA A 172 -15.92 3.63 -10.57
N TYR A 173 -15.35 3.33 -9.41
CA TYR A 173 -16.11 3.22 -8.16
C TYR A 173 -16.81 4.53 -7.82
N TYR A 174 -16.10 5.63 -7.82
CA TYR A 174 -16.68 6.94 -7.49
C TYR A 174 -17.69 7.41 -8.54
N ALA A 175 -17.43 7.15 -9.83
CA ALA A 175 -18.37 7.48 -10.89
C ALA A 175 -19.71 6.74 -10.74
N SER A 176 -19.68 5.47 -10.31
CA SER A 176 -20.89 4.65 -10.07
C SER A 176 -21.72 5.14 -8.87
N ARG A 177 -21.13 5.94 -8.01
CA ARG A 177 -21.74 6.45 -6.77
C ARG A 177 -22.24 7.88 -6.89
N GLN A 178 -21.92 8.58 -7.97
CA GLN A 178 -22.46 9.91 -8.20
C GLN A 178 -23.96 9.80 -8.53
N PRO A 179 -24.83 10.62 -7.90
CA PRO A 179 -26.23 10.67 -8.31
C PRO A 179 -26.27 11.08 -9.77
N SER A 180 -27.06 10.35 -10.58
CA SER A 180 -27.17 10.68 -11.99
C SER A 180 -27.74 12.09 -12.13
N ALA A 181 -27.08 12.94 -12.90
CA ALA A 181 -27.52 14.32 -13.21
C ALA A 181 -28.78 14.34 -14.10
N MET A 182 -29.47 13.23 -14.28
CA MET A 182 -30.63 13.07 -15.13
C MET A 182 -31.97 13.02 -14.38
N ALA A 183 -32.03 13.57 -13.20
CA ALA A 183 -33.29 13.75 -12.51
C ALA A 183 -33.64 15.24 -12.47
N ALA A 184 -33.70 15.84 -13.62
CA ALA A 184 -34.32 17.18 -13.80
C ALA A 184 -35.37 17.10 -14.90
#